data_e09f3143d8584f303d0b0bf33404c92b
#
_entry.id   e09f3143d8584f303d0b0bf33404c92b
#
_cell.length_a   1.000
_cell.length_b   1.000
_cell.length_c   1.000
_cell.angle_alpha   90.00
_cell.angle_beta   90.00
_cell.angle_gamma   90.00
#
_symmetry.space_group_name_H-M   'P 1'
#
loop_
_entity.id
_entity.type
_entity.pdbx_description
1 polymer ?
#
loop_
_entity_poly.entity_id
_entity_poly.type
_entity_poly.pdbx_seq_one_letter_code
_entity_poly.pdbx_strand_id
1 'polypeptide(L)'
;MQHRKRTKVTAALLALCMLVSLLPVTAFGLDPQSAELGKGSTIDGTGYHVTSVKNYSIAPDISERVIITNNDAGNSQTVANVMEVNTSGGRAKIVAGYGNRNPKEQGWTLKTTTDQAHVYEKESGLNVVGGVNASWFNINTGEPSGYLVMNGVVHHDSSSRAFIAAFDDGSVNVFREGTTLAQAEADQSAKQGKTVKILEAVDALVAMVWDGKVVITESGNSGYYPRTCVGIKADGTVVLFQADGTMAPLSLIHI
;
A
#
# COMPACT_ATOMS: atom_id res chain seq x y z
N MET A 1 63.40 10.91 9.57
CA MET A 1 62.78 9.68 9.00
C MET A 1 61.47 9.25 9.69
N GLN A 2 60.93 10.02 10.62
CA GLN A 2 59.69 9.69 11.36
C GLN A 2 58.39 10.27 10.76
N HIS A 3 58.45 11.33 9.96
CA HIS A 3 57.27 11.96 9.40
C HIS A 3 56.57 11.18 8.25
N ARG A 4 57.32 10.30 7.57
CA ARG A 4 56.78 9.56 6.41
C ARG A 4 55.95 8.31 6.78
N LYS A 5 56.12 7.81 8.01
CA LYS A 5 55.35 6.63 8.49
C LYS A 5 53.96 7.02 9.04
N ARG A 6 53.83 8.25 9.59
CA ARG A 6 52.55 8.71 10.15
C ARG A 6 51.51 9.00 9.05
N THR A 7 51.95 9.54 7.91
CA THR A 7 51.05 9.83 6.79
C THR A 7 50.45 8.58 6.13
N LYS A 8 51.22 7.47 6.11
CA LYS A 8 50.71 6.22 5.53
C LYS A 8 49.70 5.51 6.42
N VAL A 9 49.83 5.62 7.73
CA VAL A 9 48.90 5.02 8.70
C VAL A 9 47.59 5.80 8.72
N THR A 10 47.67 7.14 8.63
CA THR A 10 46.44 8.00 8.58
C THR A 10 45.67 7.82 7.28
N ALA A 11 46.35 7.63 6.15
CA ALA A 11 45.70 7.36 4.86
C ALA A 11 45.06 5.95 4.83
N ALA A 12 45.69 4.95 5.44
CA ALA A 12 45.12 3.62 5.53
C ALA A 12 43.90 3.56 6.48
N LEU A 13 43.89 4.32 7.58
CA LEU A 13 42.75 4.40 8.48
C LEU A 13 41.59 5.18 7.83
N LEU A 14 41.86 6.25 7.10
CA LEU A 14 40.84 6.98 6.35
C LEU A 14 40.24 6.15 5.20
N ALA A 15 41.05 5.36 4.49
CA ALA A 15 40.56 4.43 3.48
C ALA A 15 39.74 3.28 4.08
N LEU A 16 40.08 2.81 5.27
CA LEU A 16 39.30 1.79 5.97
C LEU A 16 37.96 2.33 6.50
N CYS A 17 37.92 3.57 6.99
CA CYS A 17 36.67 4.23 7.39
C CYS A 17 35.76 4.54 6.19
N MET A 18 36.31 4.89 5.01
CA MET A 18 35.51 5.04 3.80
C MET A 18 35.01 3.71 3.23
N LEU A 19 35.74 2.64 3.37
CA LEU A 19 35.30 1.29 2.97
C LEU A 19 34.18 0.75 3.86
N VAL A 20 34.16 1.10 5.15
CA VAL A 20 33.07 0.74 6.06
C VAL A 20 31.81 1.56 5.80
N SER A 21 31.93 2.80 5.27
CA SER A 21 30.79 3.62 4.89
C SER A 21 30.19 3.26 3.52
N LEU A 22 30.88 2.41 2.73
CA LEU A 22 30.41 1.88 1.45
C LEU A 22 29.87 0.45 1.55
N LEU A 23 29.95 -0.17 2.71
CA LEU A 23 29.17 -1.38 2.94
C LEU A 23 27.70 -0.94 2.99
N PRO A 24 26.82 -1.57 2.19
CA PRO A 24 25.39 -1.33 2.40
C PRO A 24 25.15 -1.61 3.88
N VAL A 25 24.59 -0.66 4.58
CA VAL A 25 23.96 -0.90 5.86
C VAL A 25 22.86 -1.90 5.50
N THR A 26 23.19 -3.19 5.58
CA THR A 26 22.17 -4.19 5.74
C THR A 26 21.51 -3.80 7.04
N ALA A 27 20.45 -3.04 6.94
CA ALA A 27 19.54 -2.88 8.04
C ALA A 27 19.33 -4.31 8.57
N PHE A 28 19.66 -4.53 9.82
CA PHE A 28 19.16 -5.68 10.57
C PHE A 28 17.67 -5.44 10.77
N GLY A 29 16.92 -5.35 9.69
CA GLY A 29 15.49 -5.45 9.59
C GLY A 29 15.26 -6.82 9.01
N LEU A 30 14.38 -7.56 9.64
CA LEU A 30 13.80 -8.82 9.25
C LEU A 30 13.96 -9.04 7.75
N ASP A 31 14.64 -10.15 7.41
CA ASP A 31 14.81 -10.61 6.04
C ASP A 31 13.53 -10.32 5.26
N PRO A 32 13.53 -9.51 4.18
CA PRO A 32 12.35 -9.29 3.37
C PRO A 32 11.93 -10.53 2.58
N GLN A 33 12.59 -11.65 2.73
CA GLN A 33 11.99 -12.97 2.64
C GLN A 33 11.07 -13.21 3.85
N SER A 34 10.24 -12.23 4.19
CA SER A 34 8.98 -12.52 4.86
C SER A 34 8.33 -13.57 3.98
N ALA A 35 8.35 -14.77 4.48
CA ALA A 35 8.02 -15.99 3.79
C ALA A 35 6.86 -15.72 2.85
N GLU A 36 7.08 -15.81 1.54
CA GLU A 36 5.96 -15.94 0.62
C GLU A 36 5.06 -16.99 1.24
N LEU A 37 3.85 -16.61 1.65
CA LEU A 37 2.92 -17.53 2.25
C LEU A 37 2.66 -18.64 1.23
N GLY A 38 3.50 -19.66 1.25
CA GLY A 38 3.40 -20.83 0.39
C GLY A 38 2.48 -21.85 1.01
N LYS A 39 2.05 -22.83 0.21
CA LYS A 39 1.25 -23.95 0.71
C LYS A 39 1.95 -24.62 1.90
N GLY A 40 1.22 -24.79 3.00
CA GLY A 40 1.73 -25.35 4.26
C GLY A 40 2.22 -24.32 5.27
N SER A 41 2.34 -23.03 4.90
CA SER A 41 2.65 -21.97 5.85
C SER A 41 1.52 -21.82 6.86
N THR A 42 1.88 -21.58 8.13
CA THR A 42 0.93 -21.23 9.19
C THR A 42 0.85 -19.71 9.31
N ILE A 43 -0.35 -19.18 9.48
CA ILE A 43 -0.54 -17.77 9.79
C ILE A 43 -0.48 -17.63 11.31
N ASP A 44 0.60 -17.04 11.81
CA ASP A 44 0.91 -16.99 13.23
C ASP A 44 -0.24 -16.44 14.08
N GLY A 45 -0.50 -17.12 15.19
CA GLY A 45 -1.51 -16.73 16.17
C GLY A 45 -2.96 -16.92 15.75
N THR A 46 -3.24 -17.48 14.56
CA THR A 46 -4.62 -17.60 14.05
C THR A 46 -5.17 -19.02 14.05
N GLY A 47 -4.33 -20.05 14.09
CA GLY A 47 -4.74 -21.45 13.88
C GLY A 47 -5.15 -21.74 12.42
N TYR A 48 -4.77 -20.89 11.48
CA TYR A 48 -4.97 -21.10 10.04
C TYR A 48 -3.67 -21.44 9.34
N HIS A 49 -3.76 -22.30 8.34
CA HIS A 49 -2.64 -22.66 7.47
C HIS A 49 -3.03 -22.54 6.00
N VAL A 50 -2.05 -22.20 5.17
CA VAL A 50 -2.23 -22.04 3.74
C VAL A 50 -2.40 -23.39 3.07
N THR A 51 -3.53 -23.60 2.44
CA THR A 51 -3.85 -24.84 1.70
C THR A 51 -3.63 -24.73 0.21
N SER A 52 -3.74 -23.51 -0.34
CA SER A 52 -3.53 -23.25 -1.76
C SER A 52 -3.03 -21.84 -2.00
N VAL A 53 -2.10 -21.70 -2.94
CA VAL A 53 -1.69 -20.41 -3.51
C VAL A 53 -1.78 -20.52 -5.02
N LYS A 54 -2.48 -19.57 -5.65
CA LYS A 54 -2.57 -19.45 -7.11
C LYS A 54 -2.05 -18.08 -7.53
N ASN A 55 -1.16 -18.05 -8.51
CA ASN A 55 -0.58 -16.82 -9.04
C ASN A 55 -1.10 -16.59 -10.45
N TYR A 56 -1.46 -15.35 -10.76
CA TYR A 56 -1.95 -14.92 -12.06
C TYR A 56 -1.14 -13.70 -12.53
N SER A 57 -0.79 -13.70 -13.81
CA SER A 57 -0.33 -12.49 -14.49
C SER A 57 -1.56 -11.85 -15.14
N ILE A 58 -1.99 -10.70 -14.62
CA ILE A 58 -3.21 -10.02 -15.06
C ILE A 58 -2.91 -9.13 -16.26
N ALA A 59 -1.83 -8.36 -16.18
CA ALA A 59 -1.35 -7.46 -17.22
C ALA A 59 0.16 -7.25 -17.04
N PRO A 60 0.87 -6.63 -18.00
CA PRO A 60 2.24 -6.17 -17.76
C PRO A 60 2.27 -5.32 -16.50
N ASP A 61 3.19 -5.61 -15.57
CA ASP A 61 3.37 -4.93 -14.29
C ASP A 61 2.24 -5.16 -13.25
N ILE A 62 1.30 -6.06 -13.52
CA ILE A 62 0.20 -6.40 -12.59
C ILE A 62 0.09 -7.91 -12.45
N SER A 63 0.21 -8.37 -11.21
CA SER A 63 0.00 -9.77 -10.85
C SER A 63 -1.01 -9.89 -9.71
N GLU A 64 -1.63 -11.05 -9.62
CA GLU A 64 -2.55 -11.38 -8.54
C GLU A 64 -2.14 -12.71 -7.91
N ARG A 65 -2.22 -12.77 -6.61
CA ARG A 65 -2.07 -13.99 -5.83
C ARG A 65 -3.36 -14.26 -5.05
N VAL A 66 -3.93 -15.43 -5.23
CA VAL A 66 -5.08 -15.91 -4.45
C VAL A 66 -4.57 -16.92 -3.44
N ILE A 67 -4.76 -16.62 -2.17
CA ILE A 67 -4.31 -17.43 -1.04
C ILE A 67 -5.55 -18.02 -0.36
N ILE A 68 -5.59 -19.34 -0.25
CA ILE A 68 -6.66 -20.05 0.44
C ILE A 68 -6.08 -20.65 1.71
N THR A 69 -6.71 -20.37 2.84
CA THR A 69 -6.33 -20.90 4.14
C THR A 69 -7.47 -21.69 4.74
N ASN A 70 -7.14 -22.70 5.52
CA ASN A 70 -8.10 -23.43 6.35
C ASN A 70 -7.63 -23.37 7.81
N ASN A 71 -8.58 -23.44 8.74
CA ASN A 71 -8.24 -23.67 10.14
C ASN A 71 -7.83 -25.14 10.39
N ASP A 72 -7.21 -25.40 11.53
CA ASP A 72 -6.71 -26.73 11.89
C ASP A 72 -7.82 -27.80 11.93
N ALA A 73 -9.05 -27.39 12.23
CA ALA A 73 -10.22 -28.29 12.23
C ALA A 73 -10.75 -28.60 10.83
N GLY A 74 -10.28 -27.90 9.77
CA GLY A 74 -10.67 -28.08 8.38
C GLY A 74 -12.12 -27.67 8.05
N ASN A 75 -12.80 -27.00 8.96
CA ASN A 75 -14.20 -26.60 8.83
C ASN A 75 -14.40 -25.11 8.53
N SER A 76 -13.32 -24.38 8.36
CA SER A 76 -13.33 -22.94 8.12
C SER A 76 -12.25 -22.55 7.12
N GLN A 77 -12.65 -21.80 6.12
CA GLN A 77 -11.79 -21.35 5.04
C GLN A 77 -11.81 -19.83 4.92
N THR A 78 -10.67 -19.24 4.62
CA THR A 78 -10.56 -17.83 4.25
C THR A 78 -9.85 -17.71 2.90
N VAL A 79 -10.33 -16.81 2.05
CA VAL A 79 -9.71 -16.47 0.78
C VAL A 79 -9.16 -15.06 0.87
N ALA A 80 -7.89 -14.90 0.53
CA ALA A 80 -7.26 -13.59 0.38
C ALA A 80 -6.79 -13.38 -1.05
N ASN A 81 -7.06 -12.19 -1.58
CA ASN A 81 -6.60 -11.73 -2.88
C ASN A 81 -5.55 -10.65 -2.65
N VAL A 82 -4.40 -10.80 -3.28
CA VAL A 82 -3.27 -9.89 -3.21
C VAL A 82 -2.88 -9.48 -4.62
N MET A 83 -3.19 -8.26 -5.00
CA MET A 83 -2.78 -7.70 -6.29
C MET A 83 -1.54 -6.84 -6.10
N GLU A 84 -0.51 -7.10 -6.88
CA GLU A 84 0.73 -6.31 -6.90
C GLU A 84 0.78 -5.50 -8.19
N VAL A 85 1.03 -4.19 -8.05
CA VAL A 85 1.04 -3.24 -9.15
C VAL A 85 2.36 -2.49 -9.16
N ASN A 86 3.17 -2.68 -10.18
CA ASN A 86 4.38 -1.90 -10.40
C ASN A 86 4.06 -0.68 -11.27
N THR A 87 4.09 0.51 -10.67
CA THR A 87 3.79 1.77 -11.37
C THR A 87 5.01 2.42 -12.03
N SER A 88 6.23 1.95 -11.76
CA SER A 88 7.49 2.57 -12.22
C SER A 88 7.65 2.55 -13.75
N GLY A 89 7.05 1.59 -14.42
CA GLY A 89 7.08 1.46 -15.89
C GLY A 89 6.10 2.38 -16.64
N GLY A 90 5.23 3.10 -15.93
CA GLY A 90 4.21 3.99 -16.51
C GLY A 90 3.07 3.28 -17.26
N ARG A 91 3.05 1.94 -17.30
CA ARG A 91 2.00 1.14 -17.97
C ARG A 91 0.83 0.84 -17.05
N ALA A 92 1.08 0.78 -15.75
CA ALA A 92 0.08 0.63 -14.72
C ALA A 92 0.04 1.87 -13.82
N LYS A 93 -1.11 2.22 -13.30
CA LYS A 93 -1.28 3.32 -12.36
C LYS A 93 -2.37 3.02 -11.35
N ILE A 94 -2.28 3.69 -10.22
CA ILE A 94 -3.31 3.67 -9.17
C ILE A 94 -4.18 4.92 -9.36
N VAL A 95 -5.48 4.74 -9.31
CA VAL A 95 -6.46 5.82 -9.46
C VAL A 95 -7.51 5.75 -8.37
N ALA A 96 -8.03 6.90 -7.97
CA ALA A 96 -9.17 7.00 -7.08
C ALA A 96 -10.46 6.73 -7.86
N GLY A 97 -11.20 5.69 -7.47
CA GLY A 97 -12.54 5.41 -8.00
C GLY A 97 -13.61 6.19 -7.25
N TYR A 98 -14.61 6.68 -7.99
CA TYR A 98 -15.83 7.24 -7.42
C TYR A 98 -17.00 7.08 -8.40
N GLY A 99 -18.23 7.25 -7.90
CA GLY A 99 -19.45 7.05 -8.69
C GLY A 99 -19.70 8.07 -9.81
N ASN A 100 -18.98 9.19 -9.80
CA ASN A 100 -18.81 10.13 -10.90
C ASN A 100 -17.44 10.82 -10.75
N ARG A 101 -16.97 11.49 -11.79
CA ARG A 101 -15.64 12.13 -11.77
C ARG A 101 -15.65 13.59 -11.33
N ASN A 102 -16.82 14.16 -11.11
CA ASN A 102 -16.97 15.54 -10.62
C ASN A 102 -18.07 15.63 -9.55
N PRO A 103 -17.88 15.05 -8.36
CA PRO A 103 -18.88 15.06 -7.31
C PRO A 103 -19.20 16.46 -6.77
N LYS A 104 -18.31 17.46 -6.95
CA LYS A 104 -18.61 18.84 -6.57
C LYS A 104 -19.75 19.47 -7.39
N GLU A 105 -19.87 19.08 -8.65
CA GLU A 105 -20.93 19.58 -9.55
C GLU A 105 -22.11 18.62 -9.65
N GLN A 106 -21.82 17.32 -9.65
CA GLN A 106 -22.82 16.28 -9.89
C GLN A 106 -23.45 15.72 -8.60
N GLY A 107 -22.89 16.11 -7.44
CA GLY A 107 -23.30 15.60 -6.13
C GLY A 107 -22.65 14.27 -5.77
N TRP A 108 -22.70 13.95 -4.48
CA TRP A 108 -22.24 12.68 -3.94
C TRP A 108 -23.16 11.54 -4.38
N THR A 109 -22.61 10.35 -4.58
CA THR A 109 -23.39 9.19 -5.04
C THR A 109 -22.76 7.88 -4.56
N LEU A 110 -23.62 6.89 -4.39
CA LEU A 110 -23.23 5.52 -4.03
C LEU A 110 -23.14 4.67 -5.28
N LYS A 111 -22.03 4.00 -5.47
CA LYS A 111 -21.79 3.06 -6.56
C LYS A 111 -20.96 1.88 -6.06
N THR A 112 -21.19 0.71 -6.63
CA THR A 112 -20.31 -0.43 -6.40
C THR A 112 -18.91 -0.15 -6.96
N THR A 113 -17.90 -0.84 -6.46
CA THR A 113 -16.52 -0.72 -6.98
C THR A 113 -16.46 -1.01 -8.49
N THR A 114 -17.23 -1.99 -8.95
CA THR A 114 -17.36 -2.31 -10.39
C THR A 114 -17.98 -1.15 -11.20
N ASP A 115 -19.04 -0.52 -10.68
CA ASP A 115 -19.65 0.62 -11.37
C ASP A 115 -18.70 1.82 -11.41
N GLN A 116 -17.91 2.04 -10.33
CA GLN A 116 -16.90 3.09 -10.30
C GLN A 116 -15.78 2.82 -11.34
N ALA A 117 -15.37 1.56 -11.50
CA ALA A 117 -14.42 1.16 -12.53
C ALA A 117 -14.97 1.50 -13.93
N HIS A 118 -16.22 1.13 -14.24
CA HIS A 118 -16.85 1.45 -15.52
C HIS A 118 -16.98 2.97 -15.77
N VAL A 119 -17.25 3.76 -14.73
CA VAL A 119 -17.24 5.23 -14.86
C VAL A 119 -15.87 5.73 -15.27
N TYR A 120 -14.82 5.23 -14.60
CA TYR A 120 -13.45 5.61 -14.93
C TYR A 120 -13.05 5.18 -16.35
N GLU A 121 -13.34 3.95 -16.74
CA GLU A 121 -13.04 3.41 -18.09
C GLU A 121 -13.70 4.26 -19.18
N LYS A 122 -14.99 4.57 -19.00
CA LYS A 122 -15.77 5.38 -19.97
C LYS A 122 -15.17 6.76 -20.16
N GLU A 123 -14.68 7.39 -19.10
CA GLU A 123 -14.16 8.76 -19.16
C GLU A 123 -12.70 8.84 -19.56
N SER A 124 -11.89 7.88 -19.15
CA SER A 124 -10.44 7.88 -19.40
C SER A 124 -10.04 7.15 -20.68
N GLY A 125 -10.87 6.24 -21.17
CA GLY A 125 -10.52 5.32 -22.25
C GLY A 125 -9.50 4.24 -21.85
N LEU A 126 -9.21 4.08 -20.55
CA LEU A 126 -8.27 3.09 -20.01
C LEU A 126 -9.04 1.94 -19.38
N ASN A 127 -8.45 0.74 -19.40
CA ASN A 127 -9.05 -0.42 -18.75
C ASN A 127 -8.71 -0.46 -17.27
N VAL A 128 -9.69 -0.74 -16.43
CA VAL A 128 -9.50 -1.06 -15.01
C VAL A 128 -9.40 -2.57 -14.86
N VAL A 129 -8.27 -3.05 -14.38
CA VAL A 129 -7.99 -4.49 -14.25
C VAL A 129 -8.23 -5.04 -12.86
N GLY A 130 -8.43 -4.17 -11.88
CA GLY A 130 -8.77 -4.55 -10.52
C GLY A 130 -8.94 -3.34 -9.62
N GLY A 131 -9.47 -3.56 -8.43
CA GLY A 131 -9.68 -2.52 -7.45
C GLY A 131 -10.16 -3.07 -6.12
N VAL A 132 -9.99 -2.26 -5.10
CA VAL A 132 -10.45 -2.54 -3.73
C VAL A 132 -11.26 -1.34 -3.23
N ASN A 133 -12.17 -1.57 -2.31
CA ASN A 133 -12.85 -0.46 -1.64
C ASN A 133 -11.87 0.30 -0.75
N ALA A 134 -12.05 1.60 -0.68
CA ALA A 134 -11.28 2.50 0.18
C ALA A 134 -12.23 3.49 0.83
N SER A 135 -11.72 4.28 1.77
CA SER A 135 -12.42 5.36 2.44
C SER A 135 -13.67 4.95 3.23
N TRP A 136 -13.92 5.68 4.29
CA TRP A 136 -15.23 5.69 4.94
C TRP A 136 -16.08 6.77 4.28
N PHE A 137 -17.38 6.54 4.24
CA PHE A 137 -18.32 7.45 3.61
C PHE A 137 -19.67 7.47 4.33
N ASN A 138 -20.43 8.51 4.11
CA ASN A 138 -21.81 8.60 4.57
C ASN A 138 -22.67 7.64 3.75
N ILE A 139 -23.23 6.64 4.39
CA ILE A 139 -24.01 5.57 3.75
C ILE A 139 -25.30 6.07 3.06
N ASN A 140 -25.78 7.27 3.39
CA ASN A 140 -26.98 7.85 2.80
C ASN A 140 -26.67 8.72 1.57
N THR A 141 -25.49 9.32 1.51
CA THR A 141 -25.13 10.29 0.46
C THR A 141 -24.00 9.81 -0.43
N GLY A 142 -23.12 8.94 0.06
CA GLY A 142 -21.88 8.56 -0.61
C GLY A 142 -20.74 9.56 -0.42
N GLU A 143 -20.94 10.63 0.36
CA GLU A 143 -19.89 11.61 0.66
C GLU A 143 -18.75 10.94 1.44
N PRO A 144 -17.47 11.01 0.97
CA PRO A 144 -16.34 10.45 1.70
C PRO A 144 -16.11 11.20 3.01
N SER A 145 -15.57 10.49 3.99
CA SER A 145 -15.25 11.08 5.31
C SER A 145 -13.84 11.66 5.37
N GLY A 146 -13.00 11.38 4.39
CA GLY A 146 -11.61 11.80 4.33
C GLY A 146 -11.24 12.30 2.93
N TYR A 147 -9.95 12.37 2.63
CA TYR A 147 -9.49 12.88 1.34
C TYR A 147 -10.08 12.12 0.16
N LEU A 148 -10.51 12.88 -0.85
CA LEU A 148 -10.80 12.41 -2.19
C LEU A 148 -10.19 13.40 -3.19
N VAL A 149 -9.11 12.97 -3.84
CA VAL A 149 -8.48 13.70 -4.94
C VAL A 149 -8.58 12.83 -6.19
N MET A 150 -9.09 13.39 -7.27
CA MET A 150 -9.18 12.72 -8.57
C MET A 150 -8.66 13.64 -9.66
N ASN A 151 -7.70 13.13 -10.42
CA ASN A 151 -7.06 13.87 -11.52
C ASN A 151 -6.54 15.26 -11.08
N GLY A 152 -5.91 15.35 -9.91
CA GLY A 152 -5.36 16.57 -9.33
C GLY A 152 -6.40 17.53 -8.74
N VAL A 153 -7.69 17.19 -8.79
CA VAL A 153 -8.76 18.01 -8.20
C VAL A 153 -9.15 17.47 -6.84
N VAL A 154 -9.04 18.31 -5.82
CA VAL A 154 -9.49 17.99 -4.45
C VAL A 154 -10.99 18.10 -4.38
N HIS A 155 -11.69 16.98 -4.25
CA HIS A 155 -13.15 16.91 -4.13
C HIS A 155 -13.60 16.94 -2.67
N HIS A 156 -12.86 16.28 -1.77
CA HIS A 156 -13.08 16.34 -0.34
C HIS A 156 -11.74 16.53 0.37
N ASP A 157 -11.65 17.55 1.23
CA ASP A 157 -10.44 18.01 1.90
C ASP A 157 -10.65 18.00 3.42
N SER A 158 -10.74 16.81 3.96
CA SER A 158 -10.80 16.62 5.41
C SER A 158 -10.28 15.25 5.74
N SER A 159 -9.19 15.17 6.49
CA SER A 159 -8.73 13.89 7.01
C SER A 159 -7.94 14.05 8.30
N SER A 160 -8.36 13.28 9.30
CA SER A 160 -7.54 12.94 10.46
C SER A 160 -6.97 11.52 10.33
N ARG A 161 -7.12 10.88 9.17
CA ARG A 161 -6.81 9.47 8.92
C ARG A 161 -5.58 9.32 8.05
N ALA A 162 -5.05 8.09 8.01
CA ALA A 162 -4.06 7.71 7.01
C ALA A 162 -4.67 7.76 5.59
N PHE A 163 -3.85 7.98 4.58
CA PHE A 163 -4.30 7.96 3.19
C PHE A 163 -3.22 7.45 2.24
N ILE A 164 -3.64 7.03 1.07
CA ILE A 164 -2.76 6.72 -0.06
C ILE A 164 -2.87 7.84 -1.09
N ALA A 165 -1.74 8.19 -1.71
CA ALA A 165 -1.70 9.13 -2.82
C ALA A 165 -0.82 8.62 -3.97
N ALA A 166 -1.30 8.83 -5.21
CA ALA A 166 -0.53 8.67 -6.43
C ALA A 166 -0.21 10.04 -7.03
N PHE A 167 1.02 10.18 -7.49
CA PHE A 167 1.60 11.45 -7.95
C PHE A 167 1.75 11.51 -9.47
N ASP A 168 1.95 12.72 -10.00
CA ASP A 168 2.10 13.00 -11.42
C ASP A 168 3.36 12.38 -12.06
N ASP A 169 4.32 11.95 -11.23
CA ASP A 169 5.50 11.21 -11.69
C ASP A 169 5.32 9.68 -11.71
N GLY A 170 4.11 9.21 -11.39
CA GLY A 170 3.77 7.79 -11.30
C GLY A 170 4.12 7.13 -9.97
N SER A 171 4.79 7.85 -9.05
CA SER A 171 5.06 7.33 -7.71
C SER A 171 3.78 7.23 -6.88
N VAL A 172 3.76 6.30 -5.94
CA VAL A 172 2.65 6.10 -5.00
C VAL A 172 3.22 6.03 -3.59
N ASN A 173 2.54 6.63 -2.63
CA ASN A 173 2.96 6.55 -1.24
C ASN A 173 1.75 6.56 -0.29
N VAL A 174 1.97 6.07 0.92
CA VAL A 174 1.01 6.14 2.03
C VAL A 174 1.46 7.20 3.01
N PHE A 175 0.50 7.81 3.68
CA PHE A 175 0.74 8.88 4.65
C PHE A 175 -0.03 8.60 5.93
N ARG A 176 0.57 8.97 7.05
CA ARG A 176 -0.01 8.75 8.36
C ARG A 176 -1.12 9.74 8.66
N GLU A 177 -1.85 9.42 9.71
CA GLU A 177 -2.87 10.28 10.30
C GLU A 177 -2.30 11.66 10.64
N GLY A 178 -3.04 12.70 10.30
CA GLY A 178 -2.65 14.09 10.53
C GLY A 178 -1.74 14.70 9.46
N THR A 179 -1.30 13.94 8.45
CA THR A 179 -0.57 14.49 7.30
C THR A 179 -1.55 15.22 6.37
N THR A 180 -1.23 16.46 6.01
CA THR A 180 -2.01 17.22 5.01
C THR A 180 -1.58 16.88 3.58
N LEU A 181 -2.44 17.15 2.58
CA LEU A 181 -2.08 16.97 1.16
C LEU A 181 -0.82 17.78 0.80
N ALA A 182 -0.70 19.01 1.30
CA ALA A 182 0.47 19.85 1.05
C ALA A 182 1.76 19.28 1.67
N GLN A 183 1.68 18.71 2.87
CA GLN A 183 2.82 18.02 3.49
C GLN A 183 3.19 16.76 2.70
N ALA A 184 2.20 15.97 2.26
CA ALA A 184 2.43 14.79 1.44
C ALA A 184 3.14 15.12 0.12
N GLU A 185 2.74 16.20 -0.56
CA GLU A 185 3.44 16.71 -1.76
C GLU A 185 4.86 17.14 -1.45
N ALA A 186 5.08 17.85 -0.33
CA ALA A 186 6.41 18.30 0.06
C ALA A 186 7.33 17.11 0.40
N ASP A 187 6.85 16.16 1.19
CA ASP A 187 7.61 14.97 1.58
C ASP A 187 7.96 14.10 0.37
N GLN A 188 6.99 13.88 -0.52
CA GLN A 188 7.24 13.10 -1.73
C GLN A 188 8.17 13.84 -2.70
N SER A 189 8.04 15.14 -2.84
CA SER A 189 8.96 15.96 -3.66
C SER A 189 10.39 15.88 -3.14
N ALA A 190 10.58 15.96 -1.83
CA ALA A 190 11.88 15.79 -1.19
C ALA A 190 12.46 14.39 -1.44
N LYS A 191 11.64 13.34 -1.31
CA LYS A 191 12.03 11.96 -1.59
C LYS A 191 12.43 11.73 -3.04
N GLN A 192 11.74 12.37 -3.98
CA GLN A 192 12.00 12.25 -5.42
C GLN A 192 13.08 13.21 -5.95
N GLY A 193 13.51 14.19 -5.16
CA GLY A 193 14.44 15.23 -5.58
C GLY A 193 13.89 16.17 -6.68
N LYS A 194 12.58 16.23 -6.85
CA LYS A 194 11.85 17.07 -7.82
C LYS A 194 10.46 17.38 -7.29
N THR A 195 9.87 18.48 -7.76
CA THR A 195 8.48 18.80 -7.42
C THR A 195 7.54 17.76 -8.04
N VAL A 196 6.67 17.19 -7.22
CA VAL A 196 5.59 16.29 -7.64
C VAL A 196 4.25 16.75 -7.05
N LYS A 197 3.17 16.43 -7.73
CA LYS A 197 1.81 16.78 -7.34
C LYS A 197 0.93 15.56 -7.20
N ILE A 198 0.03 15.59 -6.22
CA ILE A 198 -0.97 14.55 -6.05
C ILE A 198 -1.96 14.59 -7.22
N LEU A 199 -2.07 13.48 -7.93
CA LEU A 199 -3.12 13.26 -8.93
C LEU A 199 -4.33 12.55 -8.33
N GLU A 200 -4.09 11.54 -7.50
CA GLU A 200 -5.13 10.70 -6.92
C GLU A 200 -4.86 10.52 -5.43
N ALA A 201 -5.86 10.65 -4.59
CA ALA A 201 -5.75 10.30 -3.19
C ALA A 201 -7.09 9.84 -2.62
N VAL A 202 -7.01 8.84 -1.75
CA VAL A 202 -8.16 8.37 -0.95
C VAL A 202 -7.69 8.08 0.47
N ASP A 203 -8.55 8.38 1.45
CA ASP A 203 -8.23 8.04 2.83
C ASP A 203 -8.40 6.54 3.13
N ALA A 204 -7.73 6.10 4.17
CA ALA A 204 -7.85 4.81 4.81
C ALA A 204 -8.27 5.02 6.26
N LEU A 205 -8.39 3.96 7.05
CA LEU A 205 -8.74 4.11 8.46
C LEU A 205 -7.51 4.49 9.30
N VAL A 206 -6.46 3.71 9.16
CA VAL A 206 -5.27 3.77 10.02
C VAL A 206 -4.05 3.20 9.28
N ALA A 207 -2.87 3.73 9.58
CA ALA A 207 -1.60 3.12 9.18
C ALA A 207 -1.31 1.94 10.11
N MET A 208 -1.15 0.74 9.56
CA MET A 208 -0.88 -0.48 10.33
C MET A 208 0.61 -0.81 10.38
N VAL A 209 1.32 -0.56 9.29
CA VAL A 209 2.76 -0.77 9.15
C VAL A 209 3.39 0.54 8.68
N TRP A 210 4.47 0.95 9.33
CA TRP A 210 5.23 2.14 8.98
C TRP A 210 6.73 1.86 9.10
N ASP A 211 7.48 2.19 8.06
CA ASP A 211 8.93 1.91 7.98
C ASP A 211 9.26 0.45 8.33
N GLY A 212 8.47 -0.49 7.80
CA GLY A 212 8.62 -1.92 8.05
C GLY A 212 8.29 -2.38 9.47
N LYS A 213 7.72 -1.50 10.30
CA LYS A 213 7.33 -1.82 11.69
C LYS A 213 5.83 -1.77 11.84
N VAL A 214 5.28 -2.74 12.54
CA VAL A 214 3.88 -2.72 12.97
C VAL A 214 3.69 -1.58 13.97
N VAL A 215 2.77 -0.66 13.66
CA VAL A 215 2.50 0.53 14.51
C VAL A 215 1.14 0.48 15.19
N ILE A 216 0.28 -0.45 14.76
CA ILE A 216 -0.99 -0.72 15.46
C ILE A 216 -0.79 -1.89 16.40
N THR A 217 -1.10 -1.71 17.66
CA THR A 217 -0.85 -2.72 18.71
C THR A 217 -2.11 -3.45 19.14
N GLU A 218 -3.28 -2.96 18.76
CA GLU A 218 -4.54 -3.58 19.12
C GLU A 218 -5.54 -3.55 17.96
N SER A 219 -6.12 -4.70 17.68
CA SER A 219 -7.33 -4.77 16.88
C SER A 219 -8.52 -4.60 17.81
N GLY A 220 -9.03 -3.40 17.96
CA GLY A 220 -10.32 -3.17 18.61
C GLY A 220 -11.50 -3.88 17.91
N ASN A 221 -11.23 -4.60 16.84
CA ASN A 221 -12.18 -5.32 16.00
C ASN A 221 -11.75 -6.79 15.85
N SER A 222 -12.03 -7.58 16.86
CA SER A 222 -11.90 -9.05 16.83
C SER A 222 -13.00 -9.75 15.99
N GLY A 223 -13.84 -9.01 15.26
CA GLY A 223 -14.92 -9.58 14.46
C GLY A 223 -14.45 -10.20 13.16
N TYR A 224 -15.18 -11.19 12.69
CA TYR A 224 -15.00 -11.90 11.41
C TYR A 224 -15.54 -11.05 10.25
N TYR A 225 -14.85 -9.97 9.92
CA TYR A 225 -15.27 -9.06 8.84
C TYR A 225 -14.30 -9.13 7.66
N PRO A 226 -14.79 -8.91 6.43
CA PRO A 226 -13.91 -8.67 5.29
C PRO A 226 -12.93 -7.54 5.60
N ARG A 227 -11.72 -7.66 5.08
CA ARG A 227 -10.67 -6.67 5.28
C ARG A 227 -10.08 -6.26 3.94
N THR A 228 -9.82 -4.97 3.82
CA THR A 228 -9.12 -4.38 2.68
C THR A 228 -7.97 -3.55 3.20
N CYS A 229 -6.82 -3.69 2.56
CA CYS A 229 -5.62 -2.92 2.86
C CYS A 229 -4.94 -2.48 1.59
N VAL A 230 -4.16 -1.41 1.70
CA VAL A 230 -3.23 -0.97 0.68
C VAL A 230 -1.86 -0.82 1.31
N GLY A 231 -0.83 -1.29 0.64
CA GLY A 231 0.55 -1.19 1.09
C GLY A 231 1.50 -0.79 -0.04
N ILE A 232 2.69 -0.37 0.33
CA ILE A 232 3.78 -0.07 -0.60
C ILE A 232 5.00 -0.87 -0.15
N LYS A 233 5.54 -1.70 -1.03
CA LYS A 233 6.79 -2.43 -0.80
C LYS A 233 7.99 -1.49 -0.86
N ALA A 234 9.14 -1.93 -0.37
CA ALA A 234 10.38 -1.15 -0.39
C ALA A 234 10.84 -0.77 -1.81
N ASP A 235 10.48 -1.56 -2.82
CA ASP A 235 10.76 -1.32 -4.23
C ASP A 235 9.73 -0.38 -4.91
N GLY A 236 8.73 0.10 -4.17
CA GLY A 236 7.66 0.96 -4.68
C GLY A 236 6.45 0.21 -5.26
N THR A 237 6.48 -1.13 -5.29
CA THR A 237 5.31 -1.91 -5.74
C THR A 237 4.12 -1.67 -4.82
N VAL A 238 2.98 -1.33 -5.39
CA VAL A 238 1.73 -1.15 -4.65
C VAL A 238 1.07 -2.51 -4.46
N VAL A 239 0.61 -2.76 -3.26
CA VAL A 239 -0.12 -3.98 -2.89
C VAL A 239 -1.55 -3.61 -2.55
N LEU A 240 -2.50 -4.16 -3.27
CA LEU A 240 -3.92 -4.12 -2.93
C LEU A 240 -4.29 -5.48 -2.35
N PHE A 241 -4.79 -5.49 -1.14
CA PHE A 241 -5.14 -6.68 -0.41
C PHE A 241 -6.61 -6.70 -0.04
N GLN A 242 -7.24 -7.85 -0.23
CA GLN A 242 -8.60 -8.09 0.24
C GLN A 242 -8.68 -9.51 0.81
N ALA A 243 -9.29 -9.66 1.97
CA ALA A 243 -9.64 -10.96 2.51
C ALA A 243 -11.13 -11.03 2.82
N ASP A 244 -11.72 -12.20 2.58
CA ASP A 244 -13.07 -12.46 3.05
C ASP A 244 -13.09 -12.58 4.59
N GLY A 245 -14.24 -12.27 5.19
CA GLY A 245 -14.42 -12.20 6.63
C GLY A 245 -14.96 -13.48 7.25
N THR A 246 -14.85 -14.59 6.56
CA THR A 246 -15.72 -15.72 6.87
C THR A 246 -15.43 -16.38 8.19
N MET A 247 -14.23 -16.26 8.80
CA MET A 247 -14.04 -17.09 10.02
C MET A 247 -12.81 -16.82 10.91
N ALA A 248 -11.96 -15.83 10.64
CA ALA A 248 -10.88 -15.52 11.58
C ALA A 248 -10.61 -14.03 11.66
N PRO A 249 -10.27 -13.52 12.84
CA PRO A 249 -9.61 -12.22 12.89
C PRO A 249 -8.30 -12.37 12.12
N LEU A 250 -8.24 -11.81 10.90
CA LEU A 250 -6.99 -11.68 10.19
C LEU A 250 -6.09 -10.78 11.01
N SER A 251 -5.04 -11.35 11.55
CA SER A 251 -3.91 -10.58 12.00
C SER A 251 -3.23 -10.02 10.74
N LEU A 252 -3.58 -8.80 10.38
CA LEU A 252 -2.95 -8.07 9.26
C LEU A 252 -1.47 -7.72 9.53
N ILE A 253 -0.94 -8.25 10.63
CA ILE A 253 0.40 -7.98 11.15
C ILE A 253 1.50 -8.66 10.32
N HIS A 254 1.16 -9.61 9.45
CA HIS A 254 2.12 -10.49 8.79
C HIS A 254 2.09 -10.41 7.25
N ILE A 255 1.67 -9.29 6.68
CA ILE A 255 1.72 -9.06 5.23
C ILE A 255 2.93 -8.21 4.88
#